data_fd26563690c9f6597f56b5899fefd5b6
#
_entry.id   fd26563690c9f6597f56b5899fefd5b6
#
_cell.length_a   1.000
_cell.length_b   1.000
_cell.length_c   1.000
_cell.angle_alpha   90.00
_cell.angle_beta   90.00
_cell.angle_gamma   90.00
#
_symmetry.space_group_name_H-M   'P 1'
#
loop_
_entity.id
_entity.type
_entity.pdbx_description
1 polymer ?
#
loop_
_entity_poly.entity_id
_entity_poly.type
_entity_poly.pdbx_seq_one_letter_code
_entity_poly.pdbx_strand_id
1 'polypeptide(L)'
;SRGLGDVYKRQSMDSGKSKEDLDFASVQRENPEMERRCQEVIDRCWQLGAENPILFIHDVGAGGLSNAMPELVHDGERGGKFDLRSILCDEKGMSPLEIWCNESQERYVLAVAPEKLELFTALCERERAPFAVIGEATEEKHLTLHDSHFDNNPIDLPMNVLLGKTPKMTREVSSKTVENQP
;
A
#
# COMPACT_ATOMS: atom_id res chain seq x y z
N SER A 1 -0.32 16.30 11.29
CA SER A 1 -0.74 16.56 9.90
C SER A 1 -1.44 15.32 9.38
N ARG A 2 -2.64 15.49 8.85
CA ARG A 2 -3.41 14.40 8.25
C ARG A 2 -2.78 14.01 6.93
N GLY A 3 -2.60 12.70 6.70
CA GLY A 3 -2.02 12.20 5.46
C GLY A 3 -2.97 12.30 4.27
N LEU A 4 -2.45 12.12 3.07
CA LEU A 4 -3.23 12.13 1.82
C LEU A 4 -4.36 11.08 1.83
N GLY A 5 -4.16 9.94 2.50
CA GLY A 5 -5.17 8.90 2.67
C GLY A 5 -6.43 9.37 3.39
N ASP A 6 -6.30 10.29 4.37
CA ASP A 6 -7.43 10.84 5.10
C ASP A 6 -8.31 11.71 4.22
N VAL A 7 -7.67 12.52 3.38
CA VAL A 7 -8.39 13.40 2.45
C VAL A 7 -9.15 12.56 1.44
N TYR A 8 -8.52 11.51 0.92
CA TYR A 8 -9.15 10.61 -0.05
C TYR A 8 -10.34 9.85 0.53
N LYS A 9 -10.21 9.27 1.73
CA LYS A 9 -11.34 8.62 2.42
C LYS A 9 -12.52 9.54 2.64
N ARG A 10 -12.27 10.79 2.99
CA ARG A 10 -13.34 11.78 3.17
C ARG A 10 -14.04 12.15 1.87
N GLN A 11 -13.29 12.19 0.77
CA GLN A 11 -13.85 12.49 -0.56
C GLN A 11 -14.68 11.35 -1.14
N SER A 12 -14.45 10.10 -0.72
CA SER A 12 -15.20 8.93 -1.18
C SER A 12 -16.52 8.72 -0.42
N MET A 13 -16.78 9.47 0.66
CA MET A 13 -18.05 9.44 1.37
C MET A 13 -18.99 10.53 0.83
N ASP A 14 -20.27 10.17 0.63
CA ASP A 14 -21.31 11.13 0.25
C ASP A 14 -21.37 12.29 1.25
N SER A 15 -21.27 13.52 0.75
CA SER A 15 -21.41 14.74 1.55
C SER A 15 -22.69 14.71 2.38
N GLY A 16 -22.56 14.82 3.70
CA GLY A 16 -23.67 14.88 4.65
C GLY A 16 -24.06 13.56 5.32
N LYS A 17 -23.39 12.44 5.00
CA LYS A 17 -23.60 11.16 5.69
C LYS A 17 -22.50 10.82 6.68
N SER A 18 -21.46 11.64 6.77
CA SER A 18 -20.36 11.45 7.72
C SER A 18 -20.83 11.77 9.13
N LYS A 19 -20.69 10.81 10.05
CA LYS A 19 -20.82 11.04 11.48
C LYS A 19 -19.44 11.40 12.04
N GLU A 20 -19.39 12.32 12.99
CA GLU A 20 -18.14 12.78 13.60
C GLU A 20 -17.30 11.63 14.15
N ASP A 21 -17.93 10.62 14.77
CA ASP A 21 -17.27 9.42 15.27
C ASP A 21 -16.63 8.58 14.14
N LEU A 22 -17.29 8.49 12.98
CA LEU A 22 -16.74 7.79 11.81
C LEU A 22 -15.62 8.56 11.14
N ASP A 23 -15.69 9.89 11.13
CA ASP A 23 -14.61 10.74 10.65
C ASP A 23 -13.37 10.65 11.54
N PHE A 24 -13.58 10.56 12.86
CA PHE A 24 -12.49 10.38 13.80
C PHE A 24 -11.83 9.01 13.65
N ALA A 25 -12.60 7.94 13.46
CA ALA A 25 -12.11 6.58 13.25
C ALA A 25 -11.59 6.32 11.82
N SER A 26 -11.80 7.22 10.86
CA SER A 26 -11.39 7.03 9.46
C SER A 26 -9.87 7.04 9.27
N VAL A 27 -9.14 7.63 10.21
CA VAL A 27 -7.68 7.68 10.24
C VAL A 27 -7.20 6.74 11.33
N GLN A 28 -6.87 5.53 10.98
CA GLN A 28 -6.39 4.52 11.93
C GLN A 28 -4.93 4.77 12.32
N ARG A 29 -4.68 5.85 13.03
CA ARG A 29 -3.38 6.21 13.59
C ARG A 29 -3.42 6.11 15.11
N GLU A 30 -3.94 5.00 15.60
CA GLU A 30 -4.19 4.84 17.04
C GLU A 30 -3.09 4.06 17.75
N ASN A 31 -2.09 3.53 17.02
CA ASN A 31 -1.06 2.70 17.63
C ASN A 31 0.34 3.29 17.49
N PRO A 32 0.68 4.32 18.29
CA PRO A 32 2.01 4.93 18.26
C PRO A 32 3.13 3.96 18.64
N GLU A 33 2.82 2.92 19.40
CA GLU A 33 3.79 1.87 19.72
C GLU A 33 4.14 1.02 18.50
N MET A 34 3.18 0.74 17.64
CA MET A 34 3.45 0.02 16.38
C MET A 34 4.27 0.87 15.43
N GLU A 35 3.92 2.16 15.30
CA GLU A 35 4.69 3.12 14.51
C GLU A 35 6.15 3.18 14.99
N ARG A 36 6.38 3.26 16.32
CA ARG A 36 7.72 3.25 16.90
C ARG A 36 8.48 1.96 16.57
N ARG A 37 7.84 0.79 16.67
CA ARG A 37 8.47 -0.50 16.35
C ARG A 37 8.89 -0.58 14.88
N CYS A 38 8.03 -0.17 13.98
CA CYS A 38 8.35 -0.11 12.55
C CYS A 38 9.53 0.84 12.30
N GLN A 39 9.52 2.02 12.91
CA GLN A 39 10.59 3.00 12.77
C GLN A 39 11.91 2.45 13.31
N GLU A 40 11.92 1.78 14.47
CA GLU A 40 13.14 1.17 15.02
C GLU A 40 13.72 0.10 14.09
N VAL A 41 12.89 -0.73 13.46
CA VAL A 41 13.38 -1.71 12.46
C VAL A 41 14.02 -1.01 11.27
N ILE A 42 13.35 0.00 10.72
CA ILE A 42 13.84 0.76 9.57
C ILE A 42 15.18 1.44 9.92
N ASP A 43 15.26 2.12 11.06
CA ASP A 43 16.46 2.82 11.51
C ASP A 43 17.62 1.85 11.74
N ARG A 44 17.36 0.66 12.31
CA ARG A 44 18.39 -0.37 12.50
C ARG A 44 18.89 -0.94 11.17
N CYS A 45 17.99 -1.19 10.23
CA CYS A 45 18.37 -1.62 8.89
C CYS A 45 19.25 -0.54 8.22
N TRP A 46 18.83 0.73 8.31
CA TRP A 46 19.57 1.84 7.71
C TRP A 46 20.97 2.03 8.31
N GLN A 47 21.13 1.86 9.64
CA GLN A 47 22.40 1.95 10.34
C GLN A 47 23.44 0.90 9.90
N LEU A 48 22.99 -0.20 9.27
CA LEU A 48 23.88 -1.23 8.75
C LEU A 48 24.62 -0.81 7.46
N GLY A 49 24.29 0.34 6.88
CA GLY A 49 24.95 0.84 5.68
C GLY A 49 24.91 -0.14 4.52
N ALA A 50 26.06 -0.64 4.07
CA ALA A 50 26.15 -1.60 2.96
C ALA A 50 25.48 -2.96 3.27
N GLU A 51 25.31 -3.28 4.55
CA GLU A 51 24.65 -4.50 4.99
C GLU A 51 23.14 -4.32 5.21
N ASN A 52 22.58 -3.17 4.84
CA ASN A 52 21.14 -2.93 4.91
C ASN A 52 20.37 -4.02 4.14
N PRO A 53 19.44 -4.76 4.77
CA PRO A 53 18.64 -5.75 4.10
C PRO A 53 17.54 -5.16 3.18
N ILE A 54 17.14 -3.91 3.43
CA ILE A 54 16.06 -3.24 2.70
C ILE A 54 16.60 -2.66 1.39
N LEU A 55 16.05 -3.10 0.27
CA LEU A 55 16.36 -2.58 -1.07
C LEU A 55 15.44 -1.42 -1.46
N PHE A 56 14.15 -1.56 -1.20
CA PHE A 56 13.10 -0.57 -1.45
C PHE A 56 12.09 -0.59 -0.31
N ILE A 57 11.44 0.54 -0.07
CA ILE A 57 10.42 0.71 0.95
C ILE A 57 9.37 1.73 0.50
N HIS A 58 8.10 1.40 0.74
CA HIS A 58 6.98 2.33 0.65
C HIS A 58 6.11 2.25 1.89
N ASP A 59 5.53 3.36 2.29
CA ASP A 59 4.46 3.36 3.28
C ASP A 59 3.15 2.91 2.63
N VAL A 60 2.24 2.38 3.46
CA VAL A 60 0.91 2.00 3.03
C VAL A 60 -0.05 3.15 3.35
N GLY A 61 -0.41 3.91 2.33
CA GLY A 61 -1.30 5.05 2.43
C GLY A 61 -2.63 4.84 1.69
N ALA A 62 -3.02 5.83 0.90
CA ALA A 62 -4.23 5.80 0.09
C ALA A 62 -4.23 4.61 -0.87
N GLY A 63 -5.37 3.90 -0.94
CA GLY A 63 -5.51 2.69 -1.75
C GLY A 63 -4.93 1.43 -1.09
N GLY A 64 -4.27 1.55 0.07
CA GLY A 64 -3.71 0.41 0.77
C GLY A 64 -2.61 -0.30 -0.02
N LEU A 65 -2.57 -1.64 0.06
CA LEU A 65 -1.60 -2.46 -0.67
C LEU A 65 -1.82 -2.43 -2.18
N SER A 66 -3.04 -2.10 -2.64
CA SER A 66 -3.34 -1.98 -4.07
C SER A 66 -2.55 -0.89 -4.77
N ASN A 67 -2.05 0.08 -4.03
CA ASN A 67 -1.15 1.13 -4.49
C ASN A 67 0.30 0.84 -4.12
N ALA A 68 0.57 0.56 -2.84
CA ALA A 68 1.93 0.41 -2.33
C ALA A 68 2.71 -0.74 -2.97
N MET A 69 2.08 -1.90 -3.22
CA MET A 69 2.77 -3.06 -3.79
C MET A 69 3.16 -2.87 -5.26
N PRO A 70 2.26 -2.40 -6.15
CA PRO A 70 2.65 -2.09 -7.53
C PRO A 70 3.74 -1.02 -7.60
N GLU A 71 3.66 0.05 -6.80
CA GLU A 71 4.68 1.09 -6.77
C GLU A 71 6.05 0.55 -6.35
N LEU A 72 6.09 -0.26 -5.28
CA LEU A 72 7.32 -0.87 -4.77
C LEU A 72 8.07 -1.66 -5.87
N VAL A 73 7.37 -2.55 -6.60
CA VAL A 73 8.00 -3.37 -7.63
C VAL A 73 8.29 -2.57 -8.90
N HIS A 74 7.46 -1.57 -9.22
CA HIS A 74 7.67 -0.67 -10.35
C HIS A 74 8.95 0.16 -10.21
N ASP A 75 9.18 0.71 -9.02
CA ASP A 75 10.39 1.49 -8.71
C ASP A 75 11.66 0.65 -8.84
N GLY A 76 11.56 -0.65 -8.55
CA GLY A 76 12.60 -1.63 -8.79
C GLY A 76 12.71 -2.09 -10.25
N GLU A 77 11.90 -1.55 -11.18
CA GLU A 77 11.77 -2.00 -12.57
C GLU A 77 11.41 -3.50 -12.69
N ARG A 78 10.59 -4.01 -11.77
CA ARG A 78 10.19 -5.40 -11.61
C ARG A 78 8.68 -5.58 -11.79
N GLY A 79 8.25 -6.81 -11.77
CA GLY A 79 6.90 -7.24 -11.45
C GLY A 79 6.87 -7.94 -10.11
N GLY A 80 5.76 -8.61 -9.79
CA GLY A 80 5.64 -9.31 -8.51
C GLY A 80 4.59 -10.40 -8.53
N LYS A 81 4.83 -11.44 -7.72
CA LYS A 81 3.87 -12.50 -7.41
C LYS A 81 3.62 -12.50 -5.92
N PHE A 82 2.37 -12.31 -5.54
CA PHE A 82 1.97 -12.14 -4.15
C PHE A 82 0.85 -13.11 -3.77
N ASP A 83 0.86 -13.57 -2.52
CA ASP A 83 -0.24 -14.33 -1.91
C ASP A 83 -1.02 -13.43 -0.95
N LEU A 84 -2.29 -13.21 -1.26
CA LEU A 84 -3.19 -12.37 -0.49
C LEU A 84 -3.36 -12.85 0.95
N ARG A 85 -3.40 -14.17 1.15
CA ARG A 85 -3.66 -14.76 2.47
C ARG A 85 -2.43 -14.82 3.38
N SER A 86 -1.25 -14.55 2.84
CA SER A 86 -0.03 -14.35 3.62
C SER A 86 0.03 -12.96 4.28
N ILE A 87 -0.85 -12.02 3.89
CA ILE A 87 -0.94 -10.71 4.52
C ILE A 87 -1.48 -10.86 5.93
N LEU A 88 -0.76 -10.30 6.91
CA LEU A 88 -1.20 -10.29 8.31
C LEU A 88 -2.50 -9.51 8.45
N CYS A 89 -3.53 -10.16 8.97
CA CYS A 89 -4.85 -9.59 9.17
C CYS A 89 -5.47 -10.16 10.44
N ASP A 90 -5.85 -9.29 11.37
CA ASP A 90 -6.52 -9.71 12.61
C ASP A 90 -8.00 -10.04 12.36
N GLU A 91 -8.61 -9.43 11.35
CA GLU A 91 -10.01 -9.63 10.97
C GLU A 91 -10.13 -10.76 9.95
N LYS A 92 -10.53 -11.95 10.43
CA LYS A 92 -10.59 -13.17 9.58
C LYS A 92 -11.69 -13.15 8.52
N GLY A 93 -12.66 -12.26 8.63
CA GLY A 93 -13.81 -12.18 7.73
C GLY A 93 -13.61 -11.26 6.52
N MET A 94 -12.45 -10.61 6.40
CA MET A 94 -12.20 -9.67 5.31
C MET A 94 -12.17 -10.35 3.94
N SER A 95 -12.89 -9.74 3.00
CA SER A 95 -12.84 -10.12 1.58
C SER A 95 -11.49 -9.78 0.95
N PRO A 96 -11.15 -10.36 -0.21
CA PRO A 96 -9.92 -10.00 -0.95
C PRO A 96 -9.76 -8.51 -1.18
N LEU A 97 -10.85 -7.83 -1.55
CA LEU A 97 -10.85 -6.38 -1.78
C LEU A 97 -10.55 -5.60 -0.49
N GLU A 98 -11.18 -5.97 0.62
CA GLU A 98 -10.96 -5.31 1.91
C GLU A 98 -9.53 -5.50 2.40
N ILE A 99 -8.91 -6.67 2.22
CA ILE A 99 -7.51 -6.89 2.57
C ILE A 99 -6.59 -6.04 1.69
N TRP A 100 -6.80 -6.08 0.37
CA TRP A 100 -5.91 -5.45 -0.60
C TRP A 100 -5.99 -3.94 -0.62
N CYS A 101 -7.19 -3.38 -0.45
CA CYS A 101 -7.43 -1.94 -0.44
C CYS A 101 -7.55 -1.32 0.95
N ASN A 102 -7.23 -2.06 2.02
CA ASN A 102 -7.25 -1.54 3.38
C ASN A 102 -6.22 -0.42 3.55
N GLU A 103 -6.67 0.72 4.03
CA GLU A 103 -5.84 1.91 4.24
C GLU A 103 -5.38 2.08 5.70
N SER A 104 -5.37 1.02 6.51
CA SER A 104 -4.82 1.07 7.86
C SER A 104 -3.39 1.59 7.83
N GLN A 105 -3.10 2.54 8.72
CA GLN A 105 -1.80 3.20 8.80
C GLN A 105 -0.79 2.34 9.59
N GLU A 106 0.42 2.86 9.81
CA GLU A 106 1.54 2.21 10.51
C GLU A 106 1.97 0.90 9.83
N ARG A 107 1.82 0.82 8.50
CA ARG A 107 2.28 -0.31 7.69
C ARG A 107 3.24 0.14 6.61
N TYR A 108 4.17 -0.73 6.31
CA TYR A 108 5.15 -0.55 5.23
C TYR A 108 5.20 -1.80 4.37
N VAL A 109 5.49 -1.61 3.09
CA VAL A 109 5.88 -2.68 2.17
C VAL A 109 7.35 -2.53 1.84
N LEU A 110 8.09 -3.63 1.86
CA LEU A 110 9.54 -3.63 1.70
C LEU A 110 9.96 -4.70 0.71
N ALA A 111 10.94 -4.37 -0.11
CA ALA A 111 11.72 -5.35 -0.85
C ALA A 111 13.00 -5.64 -0.05
N VAL A 112 13.17 -6.89 0.34
CA VAL A 112 14.31 -7.35 1.14
C VAL A 112 15.15 -8.31 0.31
N ALA A 113 16.48 -8.16 0.36
CA ALA A 113 17.39 -9.07 -0.30
C ALA A 113 17.23 -10.49 0.28
N PRO A 114 17.01 -11.52 -0.54
CA PRO A 114 16.73 -12.88 -0.06
C PRO A 114 17.80 -13.42 0.89
N GLU A 115 19.07 -13.15 0.60
CA GLU A 115 20.22 -13.56 1.43
C GLU A 115 20.32 -12.81 2.79
N LYS A 116 19.57 -11.71 2.95
CA LYS A 116 19.52 -10.92 4.18
C LYS A 116 18.17 -11.05 4.92
N LEU A 117 17.30 -11.94 4.47
CA LEU A 117 15.96 -12.12 5.08
C LEU A 117 16.06 -12.59 6.53
N GLU A 118 17.02 -13.45 6.85
CA GLU A 118 17.25 -13.91 8.23
C GLU A 118 17.66 -12.75 9.16
N LEU A 119 18.56 -11.87 8.69
CA LEU A 119 18.94 -10.67 9.42
C LEU A 119 17.75 -9.74 9.64
N PHE A 120 16.94 -9.50 8.61
CA PHE A 120 15.73 -8.69 8.71
C PHE A 120 14.73 -9.29 9.71
N THR A 121 14.53 -10.60 9.67
CA THR A 121 13.68 -11.33 10.62
C THR A 121 14.13 -11.10 12.06
N ALA A 122 15.42 -11.28 12.35
CA ALA A 122 15.96 -11.07 13.68
C ALA A 122 15.77 -9.64 14.19
N LEU A 123 15.88 -8.62 13.31
CA LEU A 123 15.61 -7.23 13.66
C LEU A 123 14.12 -7.01 14.00
N CYS A 124 13.20 -7.55 13.20
CA CYS A 124 11.76 -7.46 13.45
C CYS A 124 11.37 -8.14 14.77
N GLU A 125 11.89 -9.32 15.04
CA GLU A 125 11.64 -10.05 16.29
C GLU A 125 12.13 -9.26 17.51
N ARG A 126 13.34 -8.70 17.44
CA ARG A 126 13.91 -7.89 18.51
C ARG A 126 13.04 -6.68 18.85
N GLU A 127 12.55 -5.98 17.84
CA GLU A 127 11.70 -4.79 18.01
C GLU A 127 10.21 -5.15 18.20
N ARG A 128 9.85 -6.44 18.13
CA ARG A 128 8.46 -6.91 18.17
C ARG A 128 7.58 -6.28 17.09
N ALA A 129 8.15 -6.02 15.93
CA ALA A 129 7.46 -5.52 14.75
C ALA A 129 6.95 -6.72 13.95
N PRO A 130 5.64 -6.98 13.86
CA PRO A 130 5.13 -8.08 13.09
C PRO A 130 5.35 -7.84 11.60
N PHE A 131 5.76 -8.89 10.89
CA PHE A 131 5.92 -8.86 9.44
C PHE A 131 5.54 -10.21 8.83
N ALA A 132 5.30 -10.23 7.52
CA ALA A 132 5.11 -11.44 6.75
C ALA A 132 5.78 -11.30 5.39
N VAL A 133 6.32 -12.42 4.88
CA VAL A 133 6.75 -12.52 3.49
C VAL A 133 5.51 -12.88 2.67
N ILE A 134 5.07 -11.95 1.83
CA ILE A 134 3.82 -12.08 1.08
C ILE A 134 4.03 -12.40 -0.40
N GLY A 135 5.27 -12.51 -0.84
CA GLY A 135 5.60 -12.82 -2.22
C GLY A 135 7.02 -12.45 -2.62
N GLU A 136 7.24 -12.41 -3.90
CA GLU A 136 8.55 -12.14 -4.50
C GLU A 136 8.44 -11.15 -5.67
N ALA A 137 9.47 -10.33 -5.83
CA ALA A 137 9.66 -9.51 -7.03
C ALA A 137 10.16 -10.39 -8.17
N THR A 138 9.65 -10.14 -9.40
CA THR A 138 9.99 -10.92 -10.60
C THR A 138 10.65 -10.04 -11.66
N GLU A 139 11.44 -10.65 -12.56
CA GLU A 139 12.01 -9.95 -13.72
C GLU A 139 10.93 -9.56 -14.74
N GLU A 140 9.91 -10.41 -14.90
CA GLU A 140 8.76 -10.12 -15.72
C GLU A 140 7.96 -8.97 -15.11
N LYS A 141 7.72 -7.91 -15.89
CA LYS A 141 6.93 -6.73 -15.47
C LYS A 141 5.42 -7.05 -15.49
N HIS A 142 5.03 -7.98 -14.65
CA HIS A 142 3.67 -8.48 -14.48
C HIS A 142 3.33 -8.56 -13.00
N LEU A 143 2.11 -8.19 -12.61
CA LEU A 143 1.63 -8.29 -11.24
C LEU A 143 0.62 -9.43 -11.16
N THR A 144 0.90 -10.42 -10.32
CA THR A 144 -0.03 -11.48 -9.98
C THR A 144 -0.30 -11.45 -8.48
N LEU A 145 -1.56 -11.34 -8.12
CA LEU A 145 -2.04 -11.53 -6.75
C LEU A 145 -2.87 -12.81 -6.72
N HIS A 146 -2.40 -13.80 -5.99
CA HIS A 146 -3.09 -15.07 -5.79
C HIS A 146 -3.88 -15.06 -4.49
N ASP A 147 -5.11 -15.56 -4.50
CA ASP A 147 -5.89 -15.83 -3.30
C ASP A 147 -5.95 -17.35 -3.08
N SER A 148 -5.13 -17.83 -2.15
CA SER A 148 -5.05 -19.26 -1.82
C SER A 148 -6.33 -19.82 -1.17
N HIS A 149 -7.23 -18.96 -0.67
CA HIS A 149 -8.52 -19.39 -0.11
C HIS A 149 -9.54 -19.72 -1.21
N PHE A 150 -9.60 -18.91 -2.28
CA PHE A 150 -10.51 -19.11 -3.39
C PHE A 150 -9.85 -19.79 -4.60
N ASP A 151 -8.56 -20.07 -4.52
CA ASP A 151 -7.74 -20.66 -5.59
C ASP A 151 -7.91 -19.93 -6.93
N ASN A 152 -7.77 -18.60 -6.87
CA ASN A 152 -7.85 -17.75 -8.05
C ASN A 152 -6.85 -16.60 -7.98
N ASN A 153 -6.76 -15.82 -9.08
CA ASN A 153 -5.91 -14.64 -9.16
C ASN A 153 -6.80 -13.40 -9.29
N PRO A 154 -7.14 -12.69 -8.19
CA PRO A 154 -7.89 -11.46 -8.24
C PRO A 154 -7.23 -10.37 -9.09
N ILE A 155 -5.90 -10.41 -9.20
CA ILE A 155 -5.11 -9.54 -10.08
C ILE A 155 -4.14 -10.41 -10.88
N ASP A 156 -4.13 -10.19 -12.19
CA ASP A 156 -3.22 -10.85 -13.13
C ASP A 156 -3.05 -9.92 -14.35
N LEU A 157 -2.16 -8.92 -14.20
CA LEU A 157 -2.06 -7.78 -15.13
C LEU A 157 -0.60 -7.38 -15.40
N PRO A 158 -0.27 -7.00 -16.64
CA PRO A 158 0.99 -6.36 -16.93
C PRO A 158 1.14 -5.02 -16.19
N MET A 159 2.34 -4.72 -15.70
CA MET A 159 2.63 -3.48 -14.95
C MET A 159 2.33 -2.20 -15.74
N ASN A 160 2.46 -2.22 -17.07
CA ASN A 160 2.13 -1.07 -17.91
C ASN A 160 0.63 -0.78 -18.01
N VAL A 161 -0.24 -1.72 -17.64
CA VAL A 161 -1.68 -1.50 -17.52
C VAL A 161 -1.98 -0.82 -16.18
N LEU A 162 -1.29 -1.21 -15.12
CA LEU A 162 -1.48 -0.65 -13.78
C LEU A 162 -0.88 0.76 -13.65
N LEU A 163 0.36 0.95 -14.10
CA LEU A 163 1.14 2.18 -13.92
C LEU A 163 1.59 2.79 -15.25
N GLY A 164 0.91 2.46 -16.34
CA GLY A 164 1.19 2.97 -17.66
C GLY A 164 0.69 4.41 -17.89
N LYS A 165 1.06 4.98 -19.02
CA LYS A 165 0.56 6.29 -19.41
C LYS A 165 -0.91 6.19 -19.82
N THR A 166 -1.77 6.95 -19.16
CA THR A 166 -3.16 7.09 -19.57
C THR A 166 -3.25 7.67 -20.98
N PRO A 167 -4.24 7.25 -21.80
CA PRO A 167 -4.48 7.86 -23.11
C PRO A 167 -4.66 9.37 -22.99
N LYS A 168 -4.09 10.12 -23.92
CA LYS A 168 -4.30 11.57 -23.99
C LYS A 168 -5.78 11.85 -24.22
N MET A 169 -6.37 12.62 -23.32
CA MET A 169 -7.76 13.05 -23.44
C MET A 169 -7.77 14.48 -24.01
N THR A 170 -8.43 14.67 -25.13
CA THR A 170 -8.70 16.01 -25.69
C THR A 170 -10.11 16.40 -25.31
N ARG A 171 -10.27 17.55 -24.65
CA ARG A 171 -11.58 18.13 -24.34
C ARG A 171 -11.73 19.42 -25.09
N GLU A 172 -12.73 19.50 -25.94
CA GLU A 172 -13.17 20.76 -26.57
C GLU A 172 -14.17 21.43 -25.62
N VAL A 173 -13.80 22.61 -25.15
CA VAL A 173 -14.64 23.40 -24.25
C VAL A 173 -14.89 24.76 -24.84
N SER A 174 -16.13 25.24 -24.74
CA SER A 174 -16.52 26.61 -25.08
C SER A 174 -17.02 27.30 -23.79
N SER A 175 -16.53 28.50 -23.54
CA SER A 175 -17.07 29.33 -22.46
C SER A 175 -18.37 29.98 -22.91
N LYS A 176 -19.42 29.87 -22.12
CA LYS A 176 -20.62 30.68 -22.30
C LYS A 176 -20.46 31.99 -21.53
N THR A 177 -20.58 33.11 -22.19
CA THR A 177 -20.69 34.41 -21.55
C THR A 177 -22.03 34.45 -20.82
N VAL A 178 -22.00 34.61 -19.49
CA VAL A 178 -23.20 34.84 -18.70
C VAL A 178 -23.53 36.33 -18.88
N GLU A 179 -24.62 36.66 -19.58
CA GLU A 179 -25.15 38.04 -19.56
C GLU A 179 -25.68 38.30 -18.16
N ASN A 180 -25.07 39.31 -17.50
CA ASN A 180 -25.63 39.80 -16.26
C ASN A 180 -26.99 40.41 -16.60
N GLN A 181 -28.05 39.75 -16.14
CA GLN A 181 -29.38 40.41 -16.13
C GLN A 181 -29.34 41.54 -15.07
N PRO A 182 -29.84 42.71 -15.38
CA PRO A 182 -29.86 43.86 -14.49
C PRO A 182 -30.78 43.68 -13.28
#